data_2e9cc7d0bac7be90c8ccb13a96cd92ce
#
_entry.id   2e9cc7d0bac7be90c8ccb13a96cd92ce
#
_cell.length_a   1.000
_cell.length_b   1.000
_cell.length_c   1.000
_cell.angle_alpha   90.00
_cell.angle_beta   90.00
_cell.angle_gamma   90.00
#
_symmetry.space_group_name_H-M   'P 1'
#
loop_
_entity.id
_entity.type
_entity.pdbx_description
1 polymer ?
#
loop_
_entity_poly.entity_id
_entity_poly.type
_entity_poly.pdbx_seq_one_letter_code
_entity_poly.pdbx_strand_id
1 'polypeptide(L)'
;LIFHLQQRAEPVWGVGHFLGGVLHYHAALRHPELYRGVVMLDSPLLTLADKLVIRAAKRFGFIDRITPAGRTIGRRERFADAGEARDYFAGKTLFSRFDPECLDDYVAHGLQASNEGLALRFDAQTEISIYRSVPHTSPGKPQQLQVPLAMVRGRNSRVVMAHHGRLLRRVPQGEYLSVPGGHMFPLERPQDTAELLRGLFKRWSQEPQPV
;
A
#
# COMPACT_ATOMS: atom_id res chain seq x y z
N LEU A 1 11.34 1.77 8.53
CA LEU A 1 10.42 0.71 8.96
C LEU A 1 11.10 -0.26 9.91
N ILE A 2 12.11 -1.02 9.48
CA ILE A 2 12.81 -2.05 10.32
C ILE A 2 13.29 -1.44 11.63
N PHE A 3 13.99 -0.32 11.61
CA PHE A 3 14.46 0.37 12.82
C PHE A 3 13.34 0.62 13.85
N HIS A 4 12.16 1.06 13.40
CA HIS A 4 11.01 1.27 14.31
C HIS A 4 10.43 -0.04 14.83
N LEU A 5 10.43 -1.10 14.03
CA LEU A 5 9.93 -2.41 14.45
C LEU A 5 10.84 -3.06 15.49
N GLN A 6 12.15 -2.93 15.35
CA GLN A 6 13.14 -3.43 16.31
C GLN A 6 13.04 -2.79 17.70
N GLN A 7 12.37 -1.62 17.81
CA GLN A 7 12.11 -0.97 19.10
C GLN A 7 10.85 -1.50 19.80
N ARG A 8 10.09 -2.40 19.18
CA ARG A 8 8.91 -3.01 19.78
C ARG A 8 9.31 -4.22 20.63
N ALA A 9 8.64 -4.38 21.78
CA ALA A 9 8.86 -5.51 22.68
C ALA A 9 8.36 -6.85 22.10
N GLU A 10 7.41 -6.80 21.15
CA GLU A 10 6.79 -7.98 20.55
C GLU A 10 6.67 -7.85 19.04
N PRO A 11 6.64 -8.98 18.31
CA PRO A 11 6.34 -9.00 16.89
C PRO A 11 4.97 -8.36 16.59
N VAL A 12 4.85 -7.71 15.43
CA VAL A 12 3.65 -6.93 15.05
C VAL A 12 2.91 -7.55 13.86
N TRP A 13 1.64 -7.18 13.70
CA TRP A 13 0.92 -7.36 12.45
C TRP A 13 1.30 -6.25 11.48
N GLY A 14 1.90 -6.62 10.35
CA GLY A 14 2.22 -5.68 9.29
C GLY A 14 1.04 -5.47 8.35
N VAL A 15 0.43 -4.30 8.34
CA VAL A 15 -0.65 -3.96 7.39
C VAL A 15 -0.18 -2.82 6.51
N GLY A 16 -0.23 -3.01 5.20
CA GLY A 16 0.18 -1.97 4.28
C GLY A 16 -0.65 -1.93 3.01
N HIS A 17 -1.03 -0.71 2.61
CA HIS A 17 -1.67 -0.46 1.34
C HIS A 17 -0.63 -0.11 0.28
N PHE A 18 -0.78 -0.61 -0.94
CA PHE A 18 0.07 -0.35 -2.10
C PHE A 18 1.56 -0.54 -1.77
N LEU A 19 2.38 0.51 -1.85
CA LEU A 19 3.82 0.43 -1.53
C LEU A 19 4.07 0.00 -0.07
N GLY A 20 3.22 0.41 0.87
CA GLY A 20 3.32 0.02 2.28
C GLY A 20 3.29 -1.51 2.47
N GLY A 21 2.42 -2.21 1.74
CA GLY A 21 2.37 -3.67 1.77
C GLY A 21 3.64 -4.32 1.19
N VAL A 22 4.18 -3.79 0.10
CA VAL A 22 5.46 -4.26 -0.47
C VAL A 22 6.61 -4.08 0.52
N LEU A 23 6.64 -2.95 1.24
CA LEU A 23 7.68 -2.68 2.24
C LEU A 23 7.58 -3.64 3.43
N HIS A 24 6.38 -3.93 3.94
CA HIS A 24 6.18 -4.94 4.99
C HIS A 24 6.58 -6.34 4.53
N TYR A 25 6.18 -6.74 3.33
CA TYR A 25 6.59 -8.02 2.74
C TYR A 25 8.12 -8.15 2.63
N HIS A 26 8.81 -7.11 2.15
CA HIS A 26 10.27 -7.11 2.06
C HIS A 26 10.95 -7.11 3.43
N ALA A 27 10.37 -6.41 4.40
CA ALA A 27 10.89 -6.41 5.77
C ALA A 27 10.69 -7.77 6.45
N ALA A 28 9.54 -8.42 6.26
CA ALA A 28 9.26 -9.74 6.80
C ALA A 28 10.12 -10.86 6.17
N LEU A 29 10.53 -10.71 4.90
CA LEU A 29 11.49 -11.62 4.27
C LEU A 29 12.91 -11.52 4.87
N ARG A 30 13.29 -10.36 5.41
CA ARG A 30 14.59 -10.12 6.01
C ARG A 30 14.61 -10.36 7.53
N HIS A 31 13.49 -10.06 8.17
CA HIS A 31 13.33 -9.99 9.61
C HIS A 31 11.97 -10.62 9.98
N PRO A 32 11.77 -11.94 9.74
CA PRO A 32 10.53 -12.61 10.07
C PRO A 32 10.21 -12.55 11.57
N GLU A 33 11.22 -12.50 12.42
CA GLU A 33 11.10 -12.39 13.87
C GLU A 33 10.38 -11.13 14.35
N LEU A 34 10.30 -10.10 13.51
CA LEU A 34 9.60 -8.85 13.84
C LEU A 34 8.09 -8.89 13.52
N TYR A 35 7.62 -9.98 12.90
CA TYR A 35 6.25 -10.06 12.39
C TYR A 35 5.49 -11.28 12.90
N ARG A 36 4.22 -11.07 13.26
CA ARG A 36 3.23 -12.13 13.44
C ARG A 36 2.57 -12.54 12.12
N GLY A 37 2.56 -11.65 11.15
CA GLY A 37 2.01 -11.84 9.81
C GLY A 37 1.91 -10.52 9.05
N VAL A 38 1.66 -10.60 7.74
CA VAL A 38 1.60 -9.44 6.85
C VAL A 38 0.31 -9.44 6.04
N VAL A 39 -0.38 -8.30 5.99
CA VAL A 39 -1.53 -8.08 5.11
C VAL A 39 -1.19 -6.99 4.10
N MET A 40 -1.21 -7.37 2.83
CA MET A 40 -0.97 -6.50 1.68
C MET A 40 -2.32 -6.07 1.09
N LEU A 41 -2.73 -4.83 1.35
CA LEU A 41 -3.97 -4.25 0.82
C LEU A 41 -3.69 -3.63 -0.56
N ASP A 42 -4.21 -4.25 -1.60
CA ASP A 42 -4.01 -3.88 -3.01
C ASP A 42 -2.55 -3.57 -3.38
N SER A 43 -1.66 -4.40 -2.89
CA SER A 43 -0.20 -4.30 -3.06
C SER A 43 0.28 -5.45 -3.95
N PRO A 44 0.93 -5.18 -5.10
CA PRO A 44 1.34 -6.24 -6.01
C PRO A 44 2.62 -6.94 -5.54
N LEU A 45 2.63 -8.27 -5.60
CA LEU A 45 3.87 -9.05 -5.60
C LEU A 45 4.45 -9.04 -7.01
N LEU A 46 5.55 -8.33 -7.21
CA LEU A 46 6.14 -8.16 -8.53
C LEU A 46 6.74 -9.46 -9.07
N THR A 47 6.28 -9.85 -10.26
CA THR A 47 6.86 -10.98 -11.02
C THR A 47 8.24 -10.60 -11.58
N LEU A 48 8.97 -11.57 -12.13
CA LEU A 48 10.22 -11.29 -12.82
C LEU A 48 9.99 -10.34 -14.01
N ALA A 49 8.90 -10.51 -14.76
CA ALA A 49 8.54 -9.63 -15.87
C ALA A 49 8.30 -8.19 -15.41
N ASP A 50 7.53 -7.98 -14.32
CA ASP A 50 7.30 -6.65 -13.75
C ASP A 50 8.62 -5.99 -13.35
N LYS A 51 9.51 -6.74 -12.70
CA LYS A 51 10.83 -6.24 -12.28
C LYS A 51 11.70 -5.83 -13.46
N LEU A 52 11.69 -6.62 -14.55
CA LEU A 52 12.42 -6.29 -15.77
C LEU A 52 11.86 -5.03 -16.43
N VAL A 53 10.53 -4.90 -16.50
CA VAL A 53 9.88 -3.68 -17.04
C VAL A 53 10.24 -2.45 -16.21
N ILE A 54 10.16 -2.54 -14.88
CA ILE A 54 10.54 -1.42 -14.00
C ILE A 54 12.02 -1.07 -14.17
N ARG A 55 12.90 -2.08 -14.25
CA ARG A 55 14.34 -1.87 -14.48
C ARG A 55 14.61 -1.18 -15.82
N ALA A 56 13.97 -1.63 -16.88
CA ALA A 56 14.05 -1.01 -18.19
C ALA A 56 13.53 0.43 -18.17
N ALA A 57 12.38 0.66 -17.53
CA ALA A 57 11.80 2.00 -17.42
C ALA A 57 12.73 3.00 -16.69
N LYS A 58 13.40 2.53 -15.62
CA LYS A 58 14.43 3.34 -14.93
C LYS A 58 15.65 3.59 -15.81
N ARG A 59 16.14 2.56 -16.51
CA ARG A 59 17.34 2.66 -17.36
C ARG A 59 17.15 3.59 -18.55
N PHE A 60 15.94 3.60 -19.13
CA PHE A 60 15.61 4.35 -20.34
C PHE A 60 14.79 5.62 -20.06
N GLY A 61 14.58 5.99 -18.79
CA GLY A 61 13.98 7.29 -18.40
C GLY A 61 12.47 7.39 -18.60
N PHE A 62 11.72 6.28 -18.76
CA PHE A 62 10.27 6.32 -18.92
C PHE A 62 9.49 5.84 -17.68
N ILE A 63 10.12 5.79 -16.51
CA ILE A 63 9.50 5.34 -15.24
C ILE A 63 8.24 6.13 -14.90
N ASP A 64 8.20 7.42 -15.18
CA ASP A 64 7.06 8.30 -14.90
C ASP A 64 5.82 7.96 -15.75
N ARG A 65 5.99 7.23 -16.86
CA ARG A 65 4.87 6.79 -17.71
C ARG A 65 4.18 5.53 -17.16
N ILE A 66 4.91 4.71 -16.42
CA ILE A 66 4.41 3.43 -15.89
C ILE A 66 4.11 3.48 -14.40
N THR A 67 4.45 4.57 -13.73
CA THR A 67 4.14 4.81 -12.31
C THR A 67 3.26 6.05 -12.16
N PRO A 68 2.62 6.25 -10.99
CA PRO A 68 1.86 7.47 -10.72
C PRO A 68 2.69 8.77 -10.73
N ALA A 69 4.03 8.71 -10.75
CA ALA A 69 4.90 9.89 -10.75
C ALA A 69 4.47 10.94 -11.78
N GLY A 70 4.20 10.51 -13.03
CA GLY A 70 3.77 11.42 -14.08
C GLY A 70 2.44 12.14 -13.83
N ARG A 71 1.56 11.57 -12.98
CA ARG A 71 0.28 12.19 -12.59
C ARG A 71 0.43 13.09 -11.37
N THR A 72 1.50 12.92 -10.59
CA THR A 72 1.81 13.74 -9.42
C THR A 72 2.50 15.04 -9.83
N ILE A 73 3.18 15.07 -10.99
CA ILE A 73 3.80 16.28 -11.54
C ILE A 73 2.72 17.34 -11.79
N GLY A 74 2.89 18.53 -11.18
CA GLY A 74 1.96 19.64 -11.32
C GLY A 74 0.64 19.48 -10.54
N ARG A 75 0.56 18.51 -9.60
CA ARG A 75 -0.59 18.39 -8.72
C ARG A 75 -0.75 19.65 -7.86
N ARG A 76 -2.00 20.09 -7.71
CA ARG A 76 -2.33 21.18 -6.78
C ARG A 76 -2.03 20.76 -5.34
N GLU A 77 -1.30 21.59 -4.61
CA GLU A 77 -0.87 21.30 -3.24
C GLU A 77 -1.36 22.37 -2.22
N ARG A 78 -1.95 23.48 -2.70
CA ARG A 78 -2.40 24.60 -1.85
C ARG A 78 -3.88 24.87 -2.04
N PHE A 79 -4.55 25.20 -0.95
CA PHE A 79 -5.99 25.46 -0.86
C PHE A 79 -6.23 26.62 0.09
N ALA A 80 -7.26 27.43 -0.19
CA ALA A 80 -7.61 28.54 0.66
C ALA A 80 -8.09 28.07 2.06
N ASP A 81 -8.90 27.00 2.05
CA ASP A 81 -9.46 26.39 3.27
C ASP A 81 -9.77 24.89 3.07
N ALA A 82 -10.30 24.28 4.14
CA ALA A 82 -10.65 22.87 4.14
C ALA A 82 -11.84 22.54 3.21
N GLY A 83 -12.80 23.47 3.06
CA GLY A 83 -13.94 23.29 2.17
C GLY A 83 -13.50 23.20 0.72
N GLU A 84 -12.67 24.14 0.25
CA GLU A 84 -12.10 24.12 -1.08
C GLU A 84 -11.27 22.84 -1.34
N ALA A 85 -10.48 22.42 -0.37
CA ALA A 85 -9.69 21.20 -0.47
C ALA A 85 -10.60 19.97 -0.60
N ARG A 86 -11.64 19.88 0.22
CA ARG A 86 -12.63 18.80 0.19
C ARG A 86 -13.31 18.69 -1.16
N ASP A 87 -13.81 19.80 -1.68
CA ASP A 87 -14.49 19.85 -2.99
C ASP A 87 -13.54 19.45 -4.13
N TYR A 88 -12.29 19.94 -4.07
CA TYR A 88 -11.27 19.56 -5.02
C TYR A 88 -10.99 18.06 -5.02
N PHE A 89 -10.80 17.45 -3.85
CA PHE A 89 -10.52 16.02 -3.76
C PHE A 89 -11.75 15.19 -4.11
N ALA A 90 -12.95 15.54 -3.66
CA ALA A 90 -14.21 14.87 -4.02
C ALA A 90 -14.41 14.79 -5.55
N GLY A 91 -13.99 15.82 -6.29
CA GLY A 91 -14.04 15.85 -7.76
C GLY A 91 -12.99 14.98 -8.46
N LYS A 92 -12.02 14.37 -7.74
CA LYS A 92 -11.00 13.51 -8.34
C LYS A 92 -11.42 12.05 -8.35
N THR A 93 -11.21 11.37 -9.47
CA THR A 93 -11.57 9.95 -9.65
C THR A 93 -11.03 9.03 -8.55
N LEU A 94 -9.84 9.31 -8.01
CA LEU A 94 -9.24 8.51 -6.95
C LEU A 94 -10.06 8.57 -5.65
N PHE A 95 -10.62 9.72 -5.33
CA PHE A 95 -11.33 10.02 -4.09
C PHE A 95 -12.86 9.89 -4.21
N SER A 96 -13.39 9.81 -5.43
CA SER A 96 -14.83 9.85 -5.71
C SER A 96 -15.65 8.71 -5.09
N ARG A 97 -14.97 7.66 -4.61
CA ARG A 97 -15.59 6.50 -3.95
C ARG A 97 -15.21 6.37 -2.48
N PHE A 98 -14.47 7.32 -1.94
CA PHE A 98 -14.13 7.29 -0.51
C PHE A 98 -15.41 7.35 0.32
N ASP A 99 -15.38 6.64 1.43
CA ASP A 99 -16.33 6.90 2.52
C ASP A 99 -16.23 8.38 2.91
N PRO A 100 -17.37 9.08 3.12
CA PRO A 100 -17.34 10.51 3.45
C PRO A 100 -16.45 10.86 4.64
N GLU A 101 -16.48 10.05 5.71
CA GLU A 101 -15.64 10.26 6.90
C GLU A 101 -14.15 10.10 6.56
N CYS A 102 -13.79 9.13 5.72
CA CYS A 102 -12.41 8.97 5.25
C CYS A 102 -11.92 10.13 4.39
N LEU A 103 -12.81 10.76 3.61
CA LEU A 103 -12.45 11.96 2.86
C LEU A 103 -12.27 13.16 3.81
N ASP A 104 -13.14 13.30 4.80
CA ASP A 104 -13.05 14.35 5.80
C ASP A 104 -11.76 14.22 6.64
N ASP A 105 -11.42 13.00 7.06
CA ASP A 105 -10.16 12.68 7.73
C ASP A 105 -8.93 12.98 6.85
N TYR A 106 -9.02 12.66 5.55
CA TYR A 106 -7.93 12.98 4.62
C TYR A 106 -7.69 14.48 4.53
N VAL A 107 -8.74 15.30 4.49
CA VAL A 107 -8.65 16.76 4.48
C VAL A 107 -8.13 17.27 5.82
N ALA A 108 -8.66 16.78 6.95
CA ALA A 108 -8.29 17.23 8.28
C ALA A 108 -6.83 16.93 8.64
N HIS A 109 -6.32 15.77 8.22
CA HIS A 109 -5.01 15.26 8.63
C HIS A 109 -3.95 15.25 7.52
N GLY A 110 -4.36 15.25 6.25
CA GLY A 110 -3.47 15.30 5.09
C GLY A 110 -2.99 16.71 4.73
N LEU A 111 -3.59 17.73 5.31
CA LEU A 111 -3.23 19.13 5.12
C LEU A 111 -2.61 19.73 6.39
N GLN A 112 -1.94 20.84 6.24
CA GLN A 112 -1.37 21.66 7.33
C GLN A 112 -1.50 23.15 7.00
N ALA A 113 -1.51 23.98 8.03
CA ALA A 113 -1.50 25.43 7.87
C ALA A 113 -0.26 25.89 7.07
N SER A 114 -0.45 26.84 6.18
CA SER A 114 0.58 27.53 5.40
C SER A 114 0.32 29.05 5.41
N ASN A 115 1.27 29.83 4.89
CA ASN A 115 1.13 31.29 4.83
C ASN A 115 -0.08 31.76 4.00
N GLU A 116 -0.58 30.92 3.10
CA GLU A 116 -1.68 31.21 2.15
C GLU A 116 -2.83 30.22 2.27
N GLY A 117 -3.23 29.83 3.50
CA GLY A 117 -4.27 28.84 3.74
C GLY A 117 -3.74 27.48 4.14
N LEU A 118 -4.08 26.43 3.40
CA LEU A 118 -3.68 25.05 3.66
C LEU A 118 -2.77 24.50 2.57
N ALA A 119 -1.81 23.66 2.96
CA ALA A 119 -0.93 22.92 2.03
C ALA A 119 -0.94 21.44 2.36
N LEU A 120 -0.71 20.58 1.35
CA LEU A 120 -0.50 19.15 1.56
C LEU A 120 0.71 18.93 2.48
N ARG A 121 0.55 18.07 3.48
CA ARG A 121 1.67 17.64 4.35
C ARG A 121 2.72 16.85 3.59
N PHE A 122 2.28 16.11 2.57
CA PHE A 122 3.15 15.26 1.78
C PHE A 122 3.49 15.95 0.46
N ASP A 123 4.73 16.37 0.36
CA ASP A 123 5.29 17.07 -0.78
C ASP A 123 5.28 16.22 -2.05
N ALA A 124 4.83 16.80 -3.17
CA ALA A 124 4.75 16.12 -4.46
C ALA A 124 6.11 15.63 -4.96
N GLN A 125 7.19 16.37 -4.71
CA GLN A 125 8.54 15.96 -5.15
C GLN A 125 9.02 14.72 -4.39
N THR A 126 8.71 14.64 -3.10
CA THR A 126 8.97 13.44 -2.30
C THR A 126 8.18 12.24 -2.84
N GLU A 127 6.89 12.43 -3.15
CA GLU A 127 6.05 11.38 -3.73
C GLU A 127 6.57 10.91 -5.10
N ILE A 128 6.92 11.82 -5.99
CA ILE A 128 7.53 11.52 -7.29
C ILE A 128 8.82 10.71 -7.10
N SER A 129 9.68 11.11 -6.17
CA SER A 129 10.93 10.42 -5.86
C SER A 129 10.69 8.98 -5.38
N ILE A 130 9.67 8.77 -4.55
CA ILE A 130 9.24 7.44 -4.09
C ILE A 130 8.79 6.59 -5.28
N TYR A 131 7.93 7.09 -6.16
CA TYR A 131 7.49 6.35 -7.35
C TYR A 131 8.62 6.02 -8.30
N ARG A 132 9.59 6.92 -8.49
CA ARG A 132 10.78 6.67 -9.29
C ARG A 132 11.71 5.63 -8.66
N SER A 133 11.69 5.52 -7.33
CA SER A 133 12.52 4.57 -6.57
C SER A 133 11.89 3.20 -6.36
N VAL A 134 10.65 2.94 -6.81
CA VAL A 134 9.95 1.65 -6.66
C VAL A 134 10.90 0.47 -6.81
N PRO A 135 10.96 -0.46 -5.84
CA PRO A 135 11.91 -1.55 -5.89
C PRO A 135 11.63 -2.49 -7.07
N HIS A 136 12.67 -2.81 -7.83
CA HIS A 136 12.65 -3.81 -8.90
C HIS A 136 13.48 -5.05 -8.55
N THR A 137 13.89 -5.16 -7.29
CA THR A 137 14.56 -6.31 -6.70
C THR A 137 13.76 -6.79 -5.48
N SER A 138 13.97 -8.02 -5.07
CA SER A 138 13.39 -8.56 -3.83
C SER A 138 14.52 -9.06 -2.94
N PRO A 139 14.42 -8.88 -1.62
CA PRO A 139 15.45 -9.37 -0.69
C PRO A 139 15.50 -10.89 -0.57
N GLY A 140 14.48 -11.58 -1.10
CA GLY A 140 14.38 -13.04 -1.07
C GLY A 140 13.30 -13.53 -2.03
N LYS A 141 13.09 -14.85 -2.03
CA LYS A 141 12.05 -15.54 -2.81
C LYS A 141 10.77 -15.67 -1.96
N PRO A 142 9.55 -15.70 -2.56
CA PRO A 142 8.29 -15.86 -1.82
C PRO A 142 8.26 -17.09 -0.92
N GLN A 143 8.91 -18.20 -1.33
CA GLN A 143 9.00 -19.44 -0.56
C GLN A 143 9.77 -19.30 0.77
N GLN A 144 10.56 -18.26 0.93
CA GLN A 144 11.38 -18.01 2.12
C GLN A 144 10.63 -17.21 3.19
N LEU A 145 9.40 -16.76 2.92
CA LEU A 145 8.60 -16.07 3.93
C LEU A 145 8.17 -17.05 5.02
N GLN A 146 8.48 -16.73 6.25
CA GLN A 146 8.25 -17.58 7.42
C GLN A 146 6.99 -17.19 8.22
N VAL A 147 6.30 -16.14 7.80
CA VAL A 147 5.10 -15.64 8.48
C VAL A 147 3.89 -15.67 7.54
N PRO A 148 2.66 -15.76 8.07
CA PRO A 148 1.44 -15.69 7.26
C PRO A 148 1.38 -14.42 6.41
N LEU A 149 0.90 -14.57 5.18
CA LEU A 149 0.74 -13.46 4.23
C LEU A 149 -0.66 -13.49 3.60
N ALA A 150 -1.42 -12.42 3.77
CA ALA A 150 -2.63 -12.21 2.98
C ALA A 150 -2.42 -11.10 1.95
N MET A 151 -2.75 -11.36 0.70
CA MET A 151 -2.90 -10.36 -0.34
C MET A 151 -4.38 -10.12 -0.59
N VAL A 152 -4.86 -8.93 -0.26
CA VAL A 152 -6.25 -8.53 -0.45
C VAL A 152 -6.33 -7.59 -1.65
N ARG A 153 -7.16 -7.94 -2.64
CA ARG A 153 -7.37 -7.15 -3.84
C ARG A 153 -8.77 -6.55 -3.87
N GLY A 154 -8.88 -5.27 -4.25
CA GLY A 154 -10.16 -4.69 -4.67
C GLY A 154 -10.60 -5.27 -6.03
N ARG A 155 -11.85 -5.76 -6.14
CA ARG A 155 -12.36 -6.39 -7.39
C ARG A 155 -12.20 -5.52 -8.62
N ASN A 156 -12.36 -4.22 -8.45
CA ASN A 156 -12.28 -3.22 -9.52
C ASN A 156 -10.87 -2.59 -9.62
N SER A 157 -9.90 -3.05 -8.83
CA SER A 157 -8.53 -2.56 -8.90
C SER A 157 -7.84 -3.01 -10.19
N ARG A 158 -6.99 -2.12 -10.70
CA ARG A 158 -6.07 -2.38 -11.81
C ARG A 158 -4.61 -2.43 -11.37
N VAL A 159 -4.35 -2.36 -10.06
CA VAL A 159 -2.99 -2.41 -9.48
C VAL A 159 -2.57 -3.86 -9.25
N VAL A 160 -3.38 -4.63 -8.54
CA VAL A 160 -3.13 -6.07 -8.36
C VAL A 160 -3.81 -6.85 -9.48
N MET A 161 -3.02 -7.44 -10.34
CA MET A 161 -3.46 -8.25 -11.47
C MET A 161 -3.50 -9.75 -11.09
N ALA A 162 -4.23 -10.55 -11.86
CA ALA A 162 -4.38 -11.99 -11.59
C ALA A 162 -3.04 -12.76 -11.50
N HIS A 163 -2.04 -12.33 -12.27
CA HIS A 163 -0.72 -12.96 -12.25
C HIS A 163 0.05 -12.70 -10.93
N HIS A 164 -0.20 -11.59 -10.25
CA HIS A 164 0.38 -11.32 -8.91
C HIS A 164 -0.13 -12.36 -7.90
N GLY A 165 -1.41 -12.69 -7.91
CA GLY A 165 -1.98 -13.73 -7.06
C GLY A 165 -1.38 -15.13 -7.29
N ARG A 166 -0.85 -15.42 -8.49
CA ARG A 166 -0.17 -16.69 -8.76
C ARG A 166 1.14 -16.84 -7.99
N LEU A 167 1.84 -15.73 -7.71
CA LEU A 167 3.07 -15.77 -6.90
C LEU A 167 2.77 -16.14 -5.46
N LEU A 168 1.60 -15.77 -4.97
CA LEU A 168 1.19 -16.06 -3.60
C LEU A 168 1.09 -17.57 -3.32
N ARG A 169 0.78 -18.38 -4.33
CA ARG A 169 0.82 -19.85 -4.23
C ARG A 169 2.20 -20.41 -3.88
N ARG A 170 3.24 -19.61 -4.01
CA ARG A 170 4.61 -19.97 -3.63
C ARG A 170 4.96 -19.57 -2.20
N VAL A 171 4.09 -18.83 -1.53
CA VAL A 171 4.23 -18.47 -0.12
C VAL A 171 3.60 -19.60 0.71
N PRO A 172 4.31 -20.23 1.65
CA PRO A 172 3.81 -21.40 2.39
C PRO A 172 2.47 -21.16 3.10
N GLN A 173 2.28 -19.97 3.67
CA GLN A 173 1.05 -19.56 4.34
C GLN A 173 0.45 -18.33 3.64
N GLY A 174 0.33 -18.40 2.31
CA GLY A 174 -0.15 -17.31 1.46
C GLY A 174 -1.65 -17.41 1.16
N GLU A 175 -2.42 -16.38 1.49
CA GLU A 175 -3.85 -16.26 1.18
C GLU A 175 -4.10 -15.15 0.16
N TYR A 176 -4.94 -15.44 -0.86
CA TYR A 176 -5.40 -14.44 -1.83
C TYR A 176 -6.89 -14.18 -1.65
N LEU A 177 -7.22 -12.95 -1.29
CA LEU A 177 -8.58 -12.51 -1.01
C LEU A 177 -9.00 -11.42 -1.99
N SER A 178 -10.29 -11.40 -2.34
CA SER A 178 -10.87 -10.38 -3.21
C SER A 178 -12.09 -9.77 -2.55
N VAL A 179 -12.09 -8.45 -2.41
CA VAL A 179 -13.13 -7.68 -1.72
C VAL A 179 -13.81 -6.70 -2.69
N PRO A 180 -15.03 -6.24 -2.43
CA PRO A 180 -15.62 -5.15 -3.19
C PRO A 180 -14.78 -3.87 -3.08
N GLY A 181 -14.79 -3.04 -4.13
CA GLY A 181 -14.08 -1.75 -4.18
C GLY A 181 -12.96 -1.72 -5.22
N GLY A 182 -12.34 -0.54 -5.34
CA GLY A 182 -11.22 -0.26 -6.24
C GLY A 182 -9.86 -0.42 -5.56
N HIS A 183 -8.86 0.30 -6.09
CA HIS A 183 -7.54 0.35 -5.47
C HIS A 183 -7.58 0.90 -4.05
N MET A 184 -8.43 1.88 -3.81
CA MET A 184 -8.57 2.55 -2.52
C MET A 184 -9.64 1.91 -1.63
N PHE A 185 -9.96 0.61 -1.83
CA PHE A 185 -11.01 -0.06 -1.05
C PHE A 185 -10.89 0.11 0.48
N PRO A 186 -9.70 0.26 1.09
CA PRO A 186 -9.63 0.51 2.52
C PRO A 186 -10.28 1.83 2.96
N LEU A 187 -10.33 2.81 2.06
CA LEU A 187 -10.95 4.11 2.29
C LEU A 187 -12.33 4.24 1.60
N GLU A 188 -12.64 3.33 0.66
CA GLU A 188 -13.98 3.21 0.07
C GLU A 188 -14.94 2.42 0.97
N ARG A 189 -14.39 1.47 1.78
CA ARG A 189 -15.13 0.52 2.62
C ARG A 189 -14.35 0.23 3.92
N PRO A 190 -14.17 1.23 4.79
CA PRO A 190 -13.29 1.12 5.96
C PRO A 190 -13.76 0.07 6.97
N GLN A 191 -15.09 -0.04 7.19
CA GLN A 191 -15.67 -1.01 8.12
C GLN A 191 -15.44 -2.45 7.64
N ASP A 192 -15.75 -2.76 6.36
CA ASP A 192 -15.53 -4.09 5.77
C ASP A 192 -14.05 -4.47 5.84
N THR A 193 -13.15 -3.49 5.60
CA THR A 193 -11.71 -3.69 5.69
C THR A 193 -11.27 -4.00 7.12
N ALA A 194 -11.78 -3.27 8.09
CA ALA A 194 -11.47 -3.51 9.50
C ALA A 194 -11.96 -4.89 9.98
N GLU A 195 -13.16 -5.32 9.56
CA GLU A 195 -13.70 -6.64 9.87
C GLU A 195 -12.85 -7.76 9.25
N LEU A 196 -12.45 -7.60 7.98
CA LEU A 196 -11.54 -8.53 7.32
C LEU A 196 -10.22 -8.69 8.09
N LEU A 197 -9.60 -7.57 8.48
CA LEU A 197 -8.35 -7.58 9.24
C LEU A 197 -8.50 -8.28 10.58
N ARG A 198 -9.57 -7.98 11.34
CA ARG A 198 -9.86 -8.65 12.63
C ARG A 198 -10.03 -10.17 12.43
N GLY A 199 -10.72 -10.57 11.37
CA GLY A 199 -10.90 -11.98 11.02
C GLY A 199 -9.59 -12.70 10.72
N LEU A 200 -8.72 -12.08 9.91
CA LEU A 200 -7.37 -12.59 9.59
C LEU A 200 -6.54 -12.76 10.87
N PHE A 201 -6.42 -11.72 11.68
CA PHE A 201 -5.60 -11.75 12.88
C PHE A 201 -6.11 -12.77 13.91
N LYS A 202 -7.44 -12.91 14.06
CA LYS A 202 -8.02 -13.93 14.95
C LYS A 202 -7.64 -15.35 14.51
N ARG A 203 -7.76 -15.66 13.19
CA ARG A 203 -7.39 -16.98 12.66
C ARG A 203 -5.91 -17.25 12.88
N TRP A 204 -5.02 -16.34 12.45
CA TRP A 204 -3.58 -16.52 12.57
C TRP A 204 -3.07 -16.57 14.00
N SER A 205 -3.80 -15.97 14.96
CA SER A 205 -3.47 -16.09 16.40
C SER A 205 -3.85 -17.45 16.98
N GLN A 206 -4.74 -18.20 16.33
CA GLN A 206 -5.20 -19.52 16.77
C GLN A 206 -4.43 -20.67 16.11
N GLU A 207 -3.79 -20.42 14.99
CA GLU A 207 -2.96 -21.40 14.29
C GLU A 207 -1.59 -21.52 14.98
N PRO A 208 -1.08 -22.74 15.21
CA PRO A 208 0.27 -22.94 15.74
C PRO A 208 1.27 -22.25 14.81
N GLN A 209 2.07 -21.35 15.35
CA GLN A 209 3.18 -20.77 14.58
C GLN A 209 4.15 -21.90 14.22
N PRO A 210 4.61 -22.01 12.96
CA PRO A 210 5.63 -23.00 12.62
C PRO A 210 6.89 -22.76 13.45
N VAL A 211 7.34 -23.83 14.10
CA VAL A 211 8.57 -23.87 14.91
C VAL A 211 9.79 -23.77 13.98
#